data_12c5fbbb5eaf69c196d2495b277da3f5
#
_entry.id   12c5fbbb5eaf69c196d2495b277da3f5
#
_cell.length_a   1.000
_cell.length_b   1.000
_cell.length_c   1.000
_cell.angle_alpha   90.00
_cell.angle_beta   90.00
_cell.angle_gamma   90.00
#
_symmetry.space_group_name_H-M   'P 1'
#
loop_
_entity.id
_entity.type
_entity.pdbx_description
1 polymer ?
#
loop_
_entity_poly.entity_id
_entity_poly.type
_entity_poly.pdbx_seq_one_letter_code
_entity_poly.pdbx_strand_id
1 'polypeptide(L)'
;LTHLGLQCIIEKNVMTVRNNGNKTVEIPDDLMREMRSSIIYMGALLGACGECRMSFPGGCELGPRPIDMHIAAMKKLGAKVVDEYGIIKCTAERGLHGARINLNYPSVGTTENIMLAAVTAKGQTVISNAAREPEIIDLADFLNRCGGRIKGAGNSTIVIDGVQKLRGCTYSVIADRIAAATYISAAASTGGEISLTGIDSSICDSFLP
;
A
#
# COMPACT_ATOMS: atom_id res chain seq x y z
N LEU A 1 6.80 12.36 1.18
CA LEU A 1 7.43 12.29 -0.16
C LEU A 1 8.63 13.22 -0.28
N THR A 2 8.49 14.51 0.11
CA THR A 2 9.60 15.48 0.05
C THR A 2 10.82 14.99 0.84
N HIS A 3 10.63 14.47 2.04
CA HIS A 3 11.69 13.90 2.85
C HIS A 3 12.39 12.72 2.17
N LEU A 4 11.66 11.94 1.36
CA LEU A 4 12.23 10.84 0.57
C LEU A 4 13.01 11.32 -0.68
N GLY A 5 13.25 12.63 -0.81
CA GLY A 5 14.02 13.22 -1.91
C GLY A 5 13.19 13.51 -3.16
N LEU A 6 11.87 13.42 -3.07
CA LEU A 6 10.98 13.77 -4.17
C LEU A 6 10.60 15.25 -4.10
N GLN A 7 10.60 15.92 -5.23
CA GLN A 7 10.08 17.28 -5.32
C GLN A 7 8.55 17.23 -5.44
N CYS A 8 7.85 17.80 -4.45
CA CYS A 8 6.40 17.91 -4.45
C CYS A 8 5.99 19.37 -4.68
N ILE A 9 5.19 19.62 -5.69
CA ILE A 9 4.63 20.93 -6.03
C ILE A 9 3.12 20.79 -5.96
N ILE A 10 2.45 21.63 -5.16
CA ILE A 10 1.01 21.63 -5.01
C ILE A 10 0.48 22.94 -5.57
N GLU A 11 -0.34 22.86 -6.62
CA GLU A 11 -1.00 23.99 -7.24
C GLU A 11 -2.50 23.69 -7.34
N LYS A 12 -3.31 24.47 -6.61
CA LYS A 12 -4.75 24.21 -6.48
C LYS A 12 -5.02 22.77 -6.01
N ASN A 13 -5.69 21.97 -6.83
CA ASN A 13 -6.04 20.57 -6.55
C ASN A 13 -5.11 19.57 -7.24
N VAL A 14 -3.95 19.99 -7.71
CA VAL A 14 -2.98 19.13 -8.40
C VAL A 14 -1.69 19.06 -7.59
N MET A 15 -1.25 17.85 -7.31
CA MET A 15 0.08 17.56 -6.76
C MET A 15 0.96 17.00 -7.86
N THR A 16 2.05 17.69 -8.17
CA THR A 16 3.08 17.18 -9.06
C THR A 16 4.24 16.63 -8.25
N VAL A 17 4.59 15.37 -8.46
CA VAL A 17 5.72 14.71 -7.80
C VAL A 17 6.80 14.41 -8.83
N ARG A 18 8.01 14.93 -8.63
CA ARG A 18 9.17 14.71 -9.50
C ARG A 18 10.27 13.98 -8.74
N ASN A 19 10.84 12.97 -9.36
CA ASN A 19 11.98 12.24 -8.83
C ASN A 19 13.27 12.87 -9.37
N ASN A 20 14.01 13.55 -8.51
CA ASN A 20 15.26 14.23 -8.85
C ASN A 20 16.51 13.35 -8.65
N GLY A 21 16.34 12.05 -8.40
CA GLY A 21 17.45 11.10 -8.23
C GLY A 21 18.02 10.99 -6.81
N ASN A 22 17.83 11.98 -5.96
CA ASN A 22 18.26 11.95 -4.56
C ASN A 22 17.19 11.22 -3.73
N LYS A 23 17.42 9.92 -3.49
CA LYS A 23 16.50 9.13 -2.66
C LYS A 23 17.10 8.90 -1.29
N THR A 24 16.33 9.20 -0.24
CA THR A 24 16.58 8.65 1.09
C THR A 24 15.66 7.45 1.31
N VAL A 25 16.13 6.50 2.07
CA VAL A 25 15.41 5.27 2.43
C VAL A 25 14.97 5.28 3.89
N GLU A 26 15.22 6.38 4.57
CA GLU A 26 14.84 6.61 5.96
C GLU A 26 13.61 7.50 6.04
N ILE A 27 12.61 7.06 6.80
CA ILE A 27 11.43 7.85 7.11
C ILE A 27 11.54 8.31 8.57
N PRO A 28 11.48 9.63 8.84
CA PRO A 28 11.54 10.17 10.20
C PRO A 28 10.42 9.66 11.09
N ASP A 29 10.71 9.55 12.38
CA ASP A 29 9.78 9.03 13.38
C ASP A 29 8.50 9.88 13.49
N ASP A 30 8.62 11.19 13.45
CA ASP A 30 7.48 12.12 13.46
C ASP A 30 6.53 11.86 12.30
N LEU A 31 7.03 11.70 11.07
CA LEU A 31 6.22 11.40 9.89
C LEU A 31 5.62 9.99 9.94
N MET A 32 6.34 9.01 10.49
CA MET A 32 5.79 7.65 10.69
C MET A 32 4.62 7.65 11.66
N ARG A 33 4.65 8.51 12.67
CA ARG A 33 3.60 8.60 13.69
C ARG A 33 2.35 9.33 13.26
N GLU A 34 2.42 10.17 12.23
CA GLU A 34 1.27 10.94 11.73
C GLU A 34 0.19 10.06 11.12
N MET A 35 0.58 8.98 10.42
CA MET A 35 -0.37 8.13 9.69
C MET A 35 -0.07 6.65 9.88
N ARG A 36 -1.12 5.87 10.10
CA ARG A 36 -1.01 4.41 10.15
C ARG A 36 -0.54 3.81 8.81
N SER A 37 -1.02 4.35 7.71
CA SER A 37 -0.65 3.92 6.35
C SER A 37 0.81 4.14 6.00
N SER A 38 1.59 4.86 6.82
CA SER A 38 3.04 5.01 6.63
C SER A 38 3.80 3.68 6.52
N ILE A 39 3.26 2.60 7.10
CA ILE A 39 3.85 1.25 6.98
C ILE A 39 3.95 0.77 5.52
N ILE A 40 3.12 1.28 4.61
CA ILE A 40 3.11 0.88 3.18
C ILE A 40 4.40 1.29 2.46
N TYR A 41 5.07 2.33 2.96
CA TYR A 41 6.38 2.72 2.42
C TYR A 41 7.45 1.63 2.56
N MET A 42 7.28 0.67 3.49
CA MET A 42 8.22 -0.47 3.63
C MET A 42 8.33 -1.26 2.32
N GLY A 43 7.21 -1.70 1.75
CA GLY A 43 7.19 -2.43 0.49
C GLY A 43 7.63 -1.58 -0.70
N ALA A 44 7.18 -0.33 -0.74
CA ALA A 44 7.53 0.60 -1.81
C ALA A 44 9.04 0.88 -1.86
N LEU A 45 9.67 1.16 -0.71
CA LEU A 45 11.12 1.44 -0.63
C LEU A 45 11.95 0.19 -0.87
N LEU A 46 11.55 -0.96 -0.31
CA LEU A 46 12.24 -2.23 -0.59
C LEU A 46 12.18 -2.59 -2.08
N GLY A 47 11.02 -2.43 -2.73
CA GLY A 47 10.88 -2.68 -4.16
C GLY A 47 11.65 -1.70 -5.04
N ALA A 48 11.76 -0.44 -4.63
CA ALA A 48 12.37 0.62 -5.42
C ALA A 48 13.87 0.83 -5.13
N CYS A 49 14.30 0.62 -3.88
CA CYS A 49 15.65 0.97 -3.42
C CYS A 49 16.40 -0.22 -2.81
N GLY A 50 15.72 -1.33 -2.51
CA GLY A 50 16.33 -2.49 -1.86
C GLY A 50 16.55 -2.32 -0.36
N GLU A 51 16.22 -1.17 0.20
CA GLU A 51 16.37 -0.89 1.63
C GLU A 51 15.32 0.09 2.13
N CYS A 52 15.03 0.03 3.44
CA CYS A 52 14.10 0.91 4.12
C CYS A 52 14.46 1.00 5.59
N ARG A 53 14.40 2.20 6.17
CA ARG A 53 14.55 2.46 7.59
C ARG A 53 13.41 3.30 8.09
N MET A 54 12.67 2.82 9.10
CA MET A 54 11.50 3.48 9.64
C MET A 54 11.26 3.08 11.09
N SER A 55 10.54 3.90 11.85
CA SER A 55 9.99 3.51 13.15
C SER A 55 8.65 2.78 12.99
N PHE A 56 8.06 2.37 14.12
CA PHE A 56 6.70 1.83 14.13
C PHE A 56 5.69 2.91 13.73
N PRO A 57 4.70 2.59 12.88
CA PRO A 57 3.69 3.55 12.47
C PRO A 57 2.76 3.92 13.64
N GLY A 58 2.41 5.18 13.74
CA GLY A 58 1.45 5.73 14.69
C GLY A 58 0.06 5.95 14.10
N GLY A 59 -0.59 7.05 14.50
CA GLY A 59 -1.81 7.58 13.86
C GLY A 59 -3.11 6.83 14.14
N CYS A 60 -3.14 5.87 15.10
CA CYS A 60 -4.38 5.19 15.48
C CYS A 60 -4.32 4.66 16.91
N GLU A 61 -5.19 5.20 17.77
CA GLU A 61 -5.28 4.82 19.19
C GLU A 61 -6.35 3.74 19.47
N LEU A 62 -6.95 3.16 18.42
CA LEU A 62 -8.04 2.17 18.57
C LEU A 62 -7.58 0.78 19.06
N GLY A 63 -6.33 0.67 19.53
CA GLY A 63 -5.76 -0.56 20.07
C GLY A 63 -4.53 -1.05 19.32
N PRO A 64 -3.96 -2.20 19.76
CA PRO A 64 -2.75 -2.77 19.15
C PRO A 64 -3.00 -3.12 17.69
N ARG A 65 -2.16 -2.60 16.81
CA ARG A 65 -2.17 -2.96 15.38
C ARG A 65 -0.78 -3.44 14.98
N PRO A 66 -0.46 -4.70 15.24
CA PRO A 66 0.85 -5.27 14.98
C PRO A 66 1.19 -5.20 13.49
N ILE A 67 2.48 -5.10 13.20
CA ILE A 67 3.03 -5.09 11.84
C ILE A 67 3.77 -6.39 11.50
N ASP A 68 3.58 -7.40 12.31
CA ASP A 68 4.21 -8.72 12.24
C ASP A 68 4.00 -9.38 10.87
N MET A 69 2.78 -9.30 10.31
CA MET A 69 2.50 -9.83 8.98
C MET A 69 3.27 -9.09 7.87
N HIS A 70 3.42 -7.76 7.98
CA HIS A 70 4.23 -6.99 7.04
C HIS A 70 5.68 -7.46 7.09
N ILE A 71 6.25 -7.55 8.29
CA ILE A 71 7.63 -8.01 8.50
C ILE A 71 7.82 -9.45 7.99
N ALA A 72 6.90 -10.36 8.33
CA ALA A 72 6.95 -11.75 7.89
C ALA A 72 6.91 -11.87 6.36
N ALA A 73 6.07 -11.06 5.71
CA ALA A 73 5.96 -11.03 4.26
C ALA A 73 7.25 -10.53 3.60
N MET A 74 7.83 -9.44 4.10
CA MET A 74 9.11 -8.92 3.56
C MET A 74 10.26 -9.92 3.74
N LYS A 75 10.32 -10.61 4.89
CA LYS A 75 11.30 -11.69 5.11
C LYS A 75 11.12 -12.84 4.10
N LYS A 76 9.88 -13.22 3.77
CA LYS A 76 9.61 -14.25 2.75
C LYS A 76 10.03 -13.81 1.35
N LEU A 77 9.92 -12.51 1.04
CA LEU A 77 10.42 -11.93 -0.21
C LEU A 77 11.95 -11.78 -0.25
N GLY A 78 12.67 -12.19 0.82
CA GLY A 78 14.14 -12.18 0.88
C GLY A 78 14.75 -10.97 1.55
N ALA A 79 13.96 -10.09 2.14
CA ALA A 79 14.50 -8.99 2.92
C ALA A 79 14.99 -9.46 4.31
N LYS A 80 16.15 -8.97 4.73
CA LYS A 80 16.58 -9.02 6.12
C LYS A 80 15.89 -7.89 6.88
N VAL A 81 15.21 -8.21 7.96
CA VAL A 81 14.51 -7.23 8.79
C VAL A 81 15.05 -7.32 10.21
N VAL A 82 15.54 -6.22 10.74
CA VAL A 82 16.09 -6.08 12.09
C VAL A 82 15.36 -4.94 12.78
N ASP A 83 14.98 -5.17 14.03
CA ASP A 83 14.49 -4.12 14.93
C ASP A 83 15.64 -3.70 15.84
N GLU A 84 16.02 -2.43 15.74
CA GLU A 84 17.05 -1.82 16.57
C GLU A 84 16.40 -0.69 17.39
N TYR A 85 16.03 -0.98 18.62
CA TYR A 85 15.46 0.01 19.55
C TYR A 85 14.21 0.74 19.02
N GLY A 86 13.32 0.02 18.35
CA GLY A 86 12.10 0.58 17.77
C GLY A 86 12.28 1.17 16.37
N ILE A 87 13.47 1.05 15.80
CA ILE A 87 13.75 1.36 14.40
C ILE A 87 13.85 0.06 13.60
N ILE A 88 12.99 -0.07 12.62
CA ILE A 88 12.97 -1.20 11.71
C ILE A 88 13.89 -0.90 10.53
N LYS A 89 14.90 -1.73 10.36
CA LYS A 89 15.78 -1.73 9.19
C LYS A 89 15.47 -2.93 8.32
N CYS A 90 15.17 -2.67 7.07
CA CYS A 90 14.93 -3.69 6.05
C CYS A 90 15.95 -3.56 4.94
N THR A 91 16.63 -4.65 4.57
CA THR A 91 17.61 -4.67 3.47
C THR A 91 17.37 -5.90 2.60
N ALA A 92 17.49 -5.71 1.29
CA ALA A 92 17.42 -6.76 0.28
C ALA A 92 18.68 -6.71 -0.60
N GLU A 93 19.83 -7.02 -0.03
CA GLU A 93 21.15 -6.92 -0.68
C GLU A 93 21.24 -7.65 -2.02
N ARG A 94 20.52 -8.77 -2.17
CA ARG A 94 20.46 -9.56 -3.40
C ARG A 94 19.23 -9.26 -4.25
N GLY A 95 18.49 -8.20 -3.90
CA GLY A 95 17.17 -7.88 -4.41
C GLY A 95 16.08 -8.79 -3.85
N LEU A 96 14.84 -8.37 -3.99
CA LEU A 96 13.68 -9.17 -3.61
C LEU A 96 13.45 -10.30 -4.62
N HIS A 97 12.91 -11.42 -4.13
CA HIS A 97 12.54 -12.57 -4.95
C HIS A 97 11.10 -13.02 -4.68
N GLY A 98 10.48 -13.65 -5.66
CA GLY A 98 9.13 -14.17 -5.55
C GLY A 98 9.00 -15.24 -4.47
N ALA A 99 7.83 -15.28 -3.83
CA ALA A 99 7.54 -16.20 -2.74
C ALA A 99 6.07 -16.61 -2.68
N ARG A 100 5.77 -17.71 -1.99
CA ARG A 100 4.41 -18.07 -1.57
C ARG A 100 4.15 -17.52 -0.18
N ILE A 101 3.19 -16.61 -0.06
CA ILE A 101 2.85 -15.90 1.18
C ILE A 101 1.40 -16.21 1.51
N ASN A 102 1.17 -16.88 2.63
CA ASN A 102 -0.17 -17.10 3.16
C ASN A 102 -0.37 -16.14 4.32
N LEU A 103 -1.41 -15.30 4.24
CA LEU A 103 -1.78 -14.37 5.32
C LEU A 103 -2.67 -15.09 6.34
N ASN A 104 -2.42 -14.85 7.63
CA ASN A 104 -3.22 -15.44 8.71
C ASN A 104 -4.67 -14.95 8.67
N TYR A 105 -4.87 -13.70 8.24
CA TYR A 105 -6.17 -13.10 7.94
C TYR A 105 -6.03 -12.10 6.77
N PRO A 106 -7.12 -11.78 6.05
CA PRO A 106 -7.08 -10.80 4.97
C PRO A 106 -6.76 -9.42 5.53
N SER A 107 -5.55 -8.93 5.28
CA SER A 107 -5.09 -7.61 5.70
C SER A 107 -4.84 -6.75 4.48
N VAL A 108 -5.59 -5.65 4.35
CA VAL A 108 -5.45 -4.68 3.25
C VAL A 108 -4.02 -4.17 3.19
N GLY A 109 -3.52 -3.55 4.26
CA GLY A 109 -2.19 -2.94 4.26
C GLY A 109 -1.06 -3.95 4.02
N THR A 110 -1.18 -5.18 4.53
CA THR A 110 -0.16 -6.21 4.26
C THR A 110 -0.21 -6.66 2.80
N THR A 111 -1.40 -6.81 2.22
CA THR A 111 -1.57 -7.15 0.80
C THR A 111 -0.98 -6.07 -0.09
N GLU A 112 -1.29 -4.80 0.17
CA GLU A 112 -0.72 -3.65 -0.55
C GLU A 112 0.81 -3.62 -0.45
N ASN A 113 1.34 -3.81 0.74
CA ASN A 113 2.79 -3.81 0.96
C ASN A 113 3.51 -4.91 0.18
N ILE A 114 2.92 -6.13 0.16
CA ILE A 114 3.45 -7.24 -0.64
C ILE A 114 3.38 -6.91 -2.13
N MET A 115 2.26 -6.34 -2.61
CA MET A 115 2.09 -5.99 -4.02
C MET A 115 3.15 -4.97 -4.47
N LEU A 116 3.39 -3.92 -3.67
CA LEU A 116 4.38 -2.89 -3.95
C LEU A 116 5.82 -3.44 -3.96
N ALA A 117 6.15 -4.35 -3.05
CA ALA A 117 7.47 -4.98 -2.99
C ALA A 117 7.67 -6.03 -4.11
N ALA A 118 6.63 -6.85 -4.37
CA ALA A 118 6.72 -7.99 -5.26
C ALA A 118 6.64 -7.62 -6.75
N VAL A 119 6.05 -6.47 -7.10
CA VAL A 119 5.89 -6.06 -8.50
C VAL A 119 7.22 -5.92 -9.23
N THR A 120 8.31 -5.63 -8.51
CA THR A 120 9.68 -5.56 -9.06
C THR A 120 10.59 -6.69 -8.55
N ALA A 121 10.08 -7.63 -7.77
CA ALA A 121 10.83 -8.77 -7.26
C ALA A 121 11.15 -9.77 -8.37
N LYS A 122 12.24 -10.52 -8.23
CA LYS A 122 12.67 -11.51 -9.21
C LYS A 122 11.83 -12.80 -9.11
N GLY A 123 11.08 -13.13 -10.13
CA GLY A 123 10.24 -14.33 -10.16
C GLY A 123 8.78 -14.05 -9.81
N GLN A 124 8.05 -15.07 -9.38
CA GLN A 124 6.62 -15.01 -9.12
C GLN A 124 6.31 -15.01 -7.62
N THR A 125 5.43 -14.12 -7.19
CA THR A 125 4.84 -14.11 -5.84
C THR A 125 3.39 -14.54 -5.89
N VAL A 126 2.99 -15.41 -4.96
CA VAL A 126 1.59 -15.82 -4.77
C VAL A 126 1.18 -15.43 -3.35
N ILE A 127 0.17 -14.58 -3.25
CA ILE A 127 -0.45 -14.23 -1.98
C ILE A 127 -1.72 -15.06 -1.83
N SER A 128 -1.82 -15.85 -0.79
CA SER A 128 -3.03 -16.58 -0.41
C SER A 128 -3.69 -15.91 0.80
N ASN A 129 -5.01 -15.97 0.86
CA ASN A 129 -5.84 -15.26 1.84
C ASN A 129 -5.61 -13.73 1.80
N ALA A 130 -5.45 -13.20 0.58
CA ALA A 130 -5.30 -11.77 0.32
C ALA A 130 -6.58 -11.00 0.65
N ALA A 131 -6.44 -9.73 0.95
CA ALA A 131 -7.55 -8.79 1.05
C ALA A 131 -8.22 -8.63 -0.34
N ARG A 132 -9.54 -8.36 -0.34
CA ARG A 132 -10.37 -8.35 -1.56
C ARG A 132 -11.03 -7.01 -1.83
N GLU A 133 -10.79 -6.05 -0.94
CA GLU A 133 -11.38 -4.72 -0.97
C GLU A 133 -11.08 -4.01 -2.31
N PRO A 134 -11.97 -3.10 -2.74
CA PRO A 134 -11.80 -2.36 -4.00
C PRO A 134 -10.45 -1.66 -4.14
N GLU A 135 -9.84 -1.22 -3.03
CA GLU A 135 -8.53 -0.59 -2.99
C GLU A 135 -7.41 -1.52 -3.48
N ILE A 136 -7.55 -2.84 -3.24
CA ILE A 136 -6.59 -3.84 -3.71
C ILE A 136 -6.70 -4.02 -5.23
N ILE A 137 -7.92 -3.97 -5.76
CA ILE A 137 -8.17 -4.04 -7.20
C ILE A 137 -7.59 -2.79 -7.87
N ASP A 138 -7.88 -1.62 -7.32
CA ASP A 138 -7.42 -0.33 -7.83
C ASP A 138 -5.88 -0.24 -7.86
N LEU A 139 -5.22 -0.67 -6.77
CA LEU A 139 -3.75 -0.74 -6.73
C LEU A 139 -3.18 -1.71 -7.78
N ALA A 140 -3.81 -2.89 -7.97
CA ALA A 140 -3.39 -3.85 -8.98
C ALA A 140 -3.52 -3.27 -10.40
N ASP A 141 -4.63 -2.59 -10.68
CA ASP A 141 -4.90 -1.96 -11.98
C ASP A 141 -3.91 -0.82 -12.24
N PHE A 142 -3.65 0.01 -11.25
CA PHE A 142 -2.61 1.05 -11.34
C PHE A 142 -1.24 0.46 -11.66
N LEU A 143 -0.80 -0.55 -10.89
CA LEU A 143 0.49 -1.19 -11.09
C LEU A 143 0.58 -1.89 -12.46
N ASN A 144 -0.51 -2.53 -12.91
CA ASN A 144 -0.59 -3.15 -14.23
C ASN A 144 -0.52 -2.11 -15.36
N ARG A 145 -1.16 -0.94 -15.19
CA ARG A 145 -0.99 0.20 -16.11
C ARG A 145 0.45 0.69 -16.18
N CYS A 146 1.14 0.65 -15.07
CA CYS A 146 2.57 0.95 -15.00
C CYS A 146 3.46 -0.14 -15.63
N GLY A 147 2.88 -1.24 -16.12
CA GLY A 147 3.60 -2.35 -16.74
C GLY A 147 3.88 -3.51 -15.80
N GLY A 148 3.27 -3.54 -14.62
CA GLY A 148 3.24 -4.69 -13.71
C GLY A 148 2.47 -5.87 -14.31
N ARG A 149 2.53 -7.02 -13.62
CA ARG A 149 1.85 -8.25 -14.02
C ARG A 149 1.20 -8.88 -12.82
N ILE A 150 0.04 -8.34 -12.43
CA ILE A 150 -0.74 -8.75 -11.25
C ILE A 150 -2.07 -9.32 -11.71
N LYS A 151 -2.45 -10.48 -11.20
CA LYS A 151 -3.71 -11.17 -11.47
C LYS A 151 -4.37 -11.61 -10.18
N GLY A 152 -5.69 -11.70 -10.18
CA GLY A 152 -6.46 -12.23 -9.06
C GLY A 152 -6.79 -11.21 -7.96
N ALA A 153 -6.49 -9.92 -8.13
CA ALA A 153 -6.96 -8.88 -7.21
C ALA A 153 -8.49 -8.93 -7.10
N GLY A 154 -9.03 -8.73 -5.89
CA GLY A 154 -10.44 -8.94 -5.59
C GLY A 154 -10.80 -10.38 -5.22
N ASN A 155 -9.88 -11.34 -5.39
CA ASN A 155 -10.03 -12.71 -4.92
C ASN A 155 -9.10 -13.02 -3.75
N SER A 156 -9.27 -14.18 -3.12
CA SER A 156 -8.41 -14.62 -2.01
C SER A 156 -6.97 -14.97 -2.43
N THR A 157 -6.71 -15.06 -3.73
CA THR A 157 -5.37 -15.39 -4.24
C THR A 157 -4.96 -14.37 -5.29
N ILE A 158 -3.81 -13.73 -5.06
CA ILE A 158 -3.19 -12.77 -5.97
C ILE A 158 -1.87 -13.36 -6.46
N VAL A 159 -1.64 -13.30 -7.76
CA VAL A 159 -0.40 -13.74 -8.41
C VAL A 159 0.29 -12.55 -9.03
N ILE A 160 1.57 -12.38 -8.73
CA ILE A 160 2.39 -11.25 -9.18
C ILE A 160 3.62 -11.83 -9.86
N ASP A 161 3.75 -11.60 -11.17
CA ASP A 161 4.98 -11.87 -11.90
C ASP A 161 5.83 -10.61 -11.90
N GLY A 162 6.95 -10.65 -11.20
CA GLY A 162 7.81 -9.47 -11.05
C GLY A 162 8.38 -8.99 -12.38
N VAL A 163 8.50 -7.68 -12.52
CA VAL A 163 9.03 -7.00 -13.71
C VAL A 163 10.30 -6.23 -13.38
N GLN A 164 11.18 -6.07 -14.35
CA GLN A 164 12.45 -5.35 -14.13
C GLN A 164 12.25 -3.86 -13.90
N LYS A 165 11.24 -3.27 -14.51
CA LYS A 165 10.99 -1.82 -14.45
C LYS A 165 9.51 -1.51 -14.68
N LEU A 166 8.99 -0.60 -13.88
CA LEU A 166 7.71 0.05 -14.12
C LEU A 166 7.91 1.31 -14.99
N ARG A 167 6.84 1.72 -15.66
CA ARG A 167 6.77 2.93 -16.50
C ARG A 167 5.70 3.88 -15.96
N GLY A 168 5.76 5.15 -16.35
CA GLY A 168 4.70 6.10 -16.03
C GLY A 168 3.39 5.77 -16.74
N CYS A 169 2.28 6.15 -16.14
CA CYS A 169 0.96 6.04 -16.73
C CYS A 169 0.07 7.22 -16.30
N THR A 170 -1.05 7.38 -16.99
CA THR A 170 -2.17 8.19 -16.52
C THR A 170 -3.21 7.25 -15.91
N TYR A 171 -3.65 7.55 -14.70
CA TYR A 171 -4.58 6.73 -13.96
C TYR A 171 -5.52 7.59 -13.11
N SER A 172 -6.78 7.19 -13.02
CA SER A 172 -7.76 7.79 -12.11
C SER A 172 -8.05 6.78 -11.01
N VAL A 173 -7.75 7.15 -9.77
CA VAL A 173 -8.04 6.31 -8.60
C VAL A 173 -9.56 6.24 -8.36
N ILE A 174 -10.01 5.14 -7.76
CA ILE A 174 -11.42 4.99 -7.36
C ILE A 174 -11.79 6.02 -6.30
N ALA A 175 -13.10 6.25 -6.15
CA ALA A 175 -13.61 7.11 -5.08
C ALA A 175 -13.40 6.45 -3.69
N ASP A 176 -13.28 7.29 -2.65
CA ASP A 176 -13.14 6.84 -1.26
C ASP A 176 -14.49 6.34 -0.71
N ARG A 177 -14.67 5.02 -0.70
CA ARG A 177 -15.88 4.37 -0.15
C ARG A 177 -16.03 4.58 1.35
N ILE A 178 -14.93 4.79 2.09
CA ILE A 178 -14.99 5.01 3.55
C ILE A 178 -15.56 6.40 3.85
N ALA A 179 -15.11 7.42 3.09
CA ALA A 179 -15.72 8.75 3.17
C ALA A 179 -17.22 8.69 2.80
N ALA A 180 -17.58 7.98 1.71
CA ALA A 180 -18.97 7.79 1.31
C ALA A 180 -19.80 7.13 2.41
N ALA A 181 -19.32 6.03 2.98
CA ALA A 181 -19.99 5.33 4.09
C ALA A 181 -20.19 6.24 5.29
N THR A 182 -19.23 7.09 5.61
CA THR A 182 -19.32 8.05 6.71
C THR A 182 -20.46 9.04 6.47
N TYR A 183 -20.58 9.62 5.27
CA TYR A 183 -21.66 10.56 4.94
C TYR A 183 -23.02 9.87 4.88
N ILE A 184 -23.09 8.64 4.33
CA ILE A 184 -24.34 7.86 4.31
C ILE A 184 -24.79 7.57 5.75
N SER A 185 -23.89 7.13 6.63
CA SER A 185 -24.19 6.87 8.04
C SER A 185 -24.64 8.13 8.76
N ALA A 186 -24.05 9.28 8.49
CA ALA A 186 -24.47 10.55 9.06
C ALA A 186 -25.90 10.93 8.64
N ALA A 187 -26.24 10.80 7.34
CA ALA A 187 -27.59 11.05 6.84
C ALA A 187 -28.61 10.09 7.47
N ALA A 188 -28.29 8.79 7.51
CA ALA A 188 -29.18 7.78 8.12
C ALA A 188 -29.42 8.05 9.60
N SER A 189 -28.39 8.42 10.37
CA SER A 189 -28.51 8.66 11.82
C SER A 189 -29.28 9.93 12.17
N THR A 190 -29.33 10.90 11.27
CA THR A 190 -30.04 12.18 11.45
C THR A 190 -31.40 12.21 10.77
N GLY A 191 -31.79 11.16 10.03
CA GLY A 191 -33.01 11.15 9.22
C GLY A 191 -32.94 12.15 8.06
N GLY A 192 -31.73 12.55 7.65
CA GLY A 192 -31.50 13.48 6.57
C GLY A 192 -31.45 12.82 5.21
N GLU A 193 -31.33 13.63 4.16
CA GLU A 193 -31.18 13.21 2.77
C GLU A 193 -29.84 13.71 2.24
N ILE A 194 -29.12 12.85 1.51
CA ILE A 194 -27.82 13.18 0.91
C ILE A 194 -27.73 12.63 -0.52
N SER A 195 -27.12 13.40 -1.40
CA SER A 195 -26.72 12.93 -2.74
C SER A 195 -25.19 12.93 -2.85
N LEU A 196 -24.60 11.77 -3.08
CA LEU A 196 -23.19 11.60 -3.32
C LEU A 196 -22.91 11.50 -4.82
N THR A 197 -21.97 12.29 -5.31
CA THR A 197 -21.57 12.29 -6.72
C THR A 197 -20.13 11.85 -6.87
N GLY A 198 -19.76 11.30 -8.04
CA GLY A 198 -18.38 10.88 -8.31
C GLY A 198 -18.00 9.53 -7.68
N ILE A 199 -18.97 8.76 -7.21
CA ILE A 199 -18.77 7.43 -6.65
C ILE A 199 -19.64 6.41 -7.42
N ASP A 200 -19.06 5.25 -7.71
CA ASP A 200 -19.80 4.10 -8.22
C ASP A 200 -20.44 3.36 -7.04
N SER A 201 -21.75 3.10 -7.12
CA SER A 201 -22.47 2.39 -6.06
C SER A 201 -21.91 0.99 -5.79
N SER A 202 -21.38 0.31 -6.81
CA SER A 202 -20.81 -1.04 -6.66
C SER A 202 -19.65 -1.14 -5.65
N ILE A 203 -18.91 -0.06 -5.44
CA ILE A 203 -17.84 -0.05 -4.40
C ILE A 203 -18.41 0.09 -3.00
N CYS A 204 -19.71 0.38 -2.88
CA CYS A 204 -20.43 0.56 -1.63
C CYS A 204 -21.25 -0.69 -1.22
N ASP A 205 -21.28 -1.74 -2.04
CA ASP A 205 -22.10 -2.95 -1.82
C ASP A 205 -21.83 -3.64 -0.48
N SER A 206 -20.63 -3.43 0.09
CA SER A 206 -20.27 -4.02 1.39
C SER A 206 -21.01 -3.40 2.59
N PHE A 207 -21.68 -2.24 2.43
CA PHE A 207 -22.37 -1.53 3.50
C PHE A 207 -23.74 -0.93 3.08
N LEU A 208 -24.12 -1.07 1.83
CA LEU A 208 -25.50 -0.80 1.38
C LEU A 208 -26.29 -2.11 1.43
N PRO A 209 -27.56 -2.07 1.86
CA PRO A 209 -28.44 -3.25 1.90
C PRO A 209 -28.82 -3.74 0.51
#